data_98c352f96d6e6c9d3ac679ea1f802f3c
#
_entry.id   98c352f96d6e6c9d3ac679ea1f802f3c
#
_cell.length_a   1.000
_cell.length_b   1.000
_cell.length_c   1.000
_cell.angle_alpha   90.00
_cell.angle_beta   90.00
_cell.angle_gamma   90.00
#
_symmetry.space_group_name_H-M   'P 1'
#
loop_
_entity.id
_entity.type
_entity.pdbx_description
1 polymer ?
#
loop_
_entity_poly.entity_id
_entity_poly.type
_entity_poly.pdbx_seq_one_letter_code
_entity_poly.pdbx_strand_id
1 'polypeptide(L)'
;MEYTIRIAVPEDEEKIRELFLEMLRTIYRTDDVKGYGEGDLDRFRRETRDRIYVAEDGHVVAFLSVEVHHDPVNHVYLNDFSVTADYRNKGIGSALIRAAETYAGQIGSRAVILHVEKSNTSAMRFYERSGYSIFRDDGNRFLLKRDISI
;
A
#
# COMPACT_ATOMS: atom_id res chain seq x y z
N MET A 1 -4.87 19.30 10.14
CA MET A 1 -4.14 18.87 8.94
C MET A 1 -5.12 18.49 7.85
N GLU A 2 -4.97 19.10 6.69
CA GLU A 2 -5.77 18.76 5.52
C GLU A 2 -4.91 18.03 4.51
N TYR A 3 -5.42 16.93 3.99
CA TYR A 3 -4.77 16.19 2.92
C TYR A 3 -5.82 15.61 1.98
N THR A 4 -5.40 15.30 0.77
CA THR A 4 -6.27 14.64 -0.22
C THR A 4 -5.68 13.30 -0.62
N ILE A 5 -6.55 12.33 -0.88
CA ILE A 5 -6.18 11.04 -1.45
C ILE A 5 -6.53 11.08 -2.92
N ARG A 6 -5.58 10.75 -3.78
CA ARG A 6 -5.78 10.71 -5.21
C ARG A 6 -4.92 9.63 -5.87
N ILE A 7 -5.19 9.34 -7.13
CA ILE A 7 -4.36 8.44 -7.93
C ILE A 7 -3.07 9.18 -8.29
N ALA A 8 -1.95 8.50 -8.24
CA ALA A 8 -0.65 9.05 -8.61
C ALA A 8 -0.61 9.42 -10.09
N VAL A 9 0.10 10.50 -10.40
CA VAL A 9 0.41 10.94 -11.76
C VAL A 9 1.91 10.82 -12.00
N PRO A 10 2.39 10.87 -13.26
CA PRO A 10 3.82 10.70 -13.53
C PRO A 10 4.73 11.64 -12.74
N GLU A 11 4.27 12.84 -12.46
CA GLU A 11 5.03 13.85 -11.71
C GLU A 11 5.29 13.45 -10.25
N ASP A 12 4.53 12.49 -9.72
CA ASP A 12 4.70 11.99 -8.35
C ASP A 12 5.80 10.94 -8.23
N GLU A 13 6.29 10.41 -9.34
CA GLU A 13 7.16 9.23 -9.35
C GLU A 13 8.43 9.42 -8.52
N GLU A 14 9.09 10.57 -8.64
CA GLU A 14 10.31 10.85 -7.88
C GLU A 14 10.04 10.81 -6.38
N LYS A 15 8.95 11.42 -5.94
CA LYS A 15 8.58 11.44 -4.53
C LYS A 15 8.19 10.05 -4.02
N ILE A 16 7.50 9.28 -4.84
CA ILE A 16 7.17 7.88 -4.52
C ILE A 16 8.46 7.07 -4.32
N ARG A 17 9.46 7.25 -5.19
CA ARG A 17 10.75 6.57 -5.05
C ARG A 17 11.46 6.95 -3.75
N GLU A 18 11.43 8.21 -3.37
CA GLU A 18 11.99 8.69 -2.11
C GLU A 18 11.30 8.06 -0.90
N LEU A 19 9.97 8.03 -0.91
CA LEU A 19 9.18 7.46 0.19
C LEU A 19 9.44 5.96 0.32
N PHE A 20 9.59 5.25 -0.78
CA PHE A 20 9.92 3.84 -0.76
C PHE A 20 11.28 3.58 -0.10
N LEU A 21 12.29 4.39 -0.46
CA LEU A 21 13.62 4.30 0.18
C LEU A 21 13.56 4.62 1.67
N GLU A 22 12.81 5.65 2.07
CA GLU A 22 12.61 5.98 3.49
C GLU A 22 12.04 4.77 4.24
N MET A 23 11.03 4.11 3.68
CA MET A 23 10.42 2.92 4.25
C MET A 23 11.44 1.79 4.41
N LEU A 24 12.21 1.49 3.37
CA LEU A 24 13.21 0.41 3.42
C LEU A 24 14.28 0.69 4.46
N ARG A 25 14.78 1.91 4.56
CA ARG A 25 15.77 2.30 5.57
C ARG A 25 15.23 2.13 6.98
N THR A 26 13.96 2.47 7.17
CA THR A 26 13.30 2.32 8.46
C THR A 26 13.11 0.84 8.84
N ILE A 27 12.65 0.02 7.90
CA ILE A 27 12.40 -1.41 8.15
C ILE A 27 13.69 -2.17 8.40
N TYR A 28 14.70 -1.95 7.57
CA TYR A 28 15.95 -2.70 7.64
C TYR A 28 17.02 -2.03 8.49
N ARG A 29 16.77 -0.83 8.99
CA ARG A 29 17.67 -0.06 9.87
C ARG A 29 19.07 0.12 9.29
N THR A 30 19.13 0.36 7.96
CA THR A 30 20.38 0.57 7.24
C THR A 30 20.13 1.51 6.08
N ASP A 31 21.17 2.23 5.66
CA ASP A 31 21.12 3.05 4.45
C ASP A 31 21.45 2.24 3.19
N ASP A 32 21.90 1.01 3.37
CA ASP A 32 22.26 0.12 2.26
C ASP A 32 21.00 -0.62 1.78
N VAL A 33 20.12 0.12 1.12
CA VAL A 33 18.88 -0.40 0.54
C VAL A 33 18.78 0.02 -0.91
N LYS A 34 18.09 -0.83 -1.70
CA LYS A 34 17.88 -0.58 -3.13
C LYS A 34 16.40 -0.31 -3.38
N GLY A 35 16.10 0.87 -3.89
CA GLY A 35 14.75 1.28 -4.22
C GLY A 35 14.27 0.72 -5.55
N TYR A 36 13.20 1.33 -6.09
CA TYR A 36 12.67 0.94 -7.39
C TYR A 36 13.74 1.12 -8.48
N GLY A 37 13.84 0.12 -9.35
CA GLY A 37 14.66 0.19 -10.54
C GLY A 37 14.00 1.00 -11.65
N GLU A 38 14.74 1.22 -12.72
CA GLU A 38 14.21 1.87 -13.92
C GLU A 38 13.07 1.02 -14.48
N GLY A 39 11.95 1.64 -14.76
CA GLY A 39 10.78 0.98 -15.32
C GLY A 39 9.88 0.24 -14.33
N ASP A 40 10.27 0.11 -13.06
CA ASP A 40 9.48 -0.64 -12.07
C ASP A 40 8.10 -0.03 -11.83
N LEU A 41 7.94 1.27 -12.04
CA LEU A 41 6.66 1.96 -11.86
C LEU A 41 5.86 2.12 -13.16
N ASP A 42 6.39 1.63 -14.29
CA ASP A 42 5.75 1.81 -15.59
C ASP A 42 4.38 1.16 -15.68
N ARG A 43 4.19 0.03 -14.99
CA ARG A 43 2.90 -0.67 -15.00
C ARG A 43 1.75 0.17 -14.45
N PHE A 44 2.04 1.16 -13.61
CA PHE A 44 1.02 2.05 -13.05
C PHE A 44 0.67 3.20 -14.00
N ARG A 45 1.43 3.36 -15.08
CA ARG A 45 1.19 4.36 -16.12
C ARG A 45 0.40 3.81 -17.30
N ARG A 46 0.36 2.46 -17.45
CA ARG A 46 -0.29 1.78 -18.56
C ARG A 46 -1.79 1.68 -18.29
N GLU A 47 -2.54 1.31 -19.32
CA GLU A 47 -3.95 0.98 -19.19
C GLU A 47 -4.13 -0.36 -18.50
N THR A 48 -3.59 -0.47 -17.27
CA THR A 48 -3.80 -1.60 -16.40
C THR A 48 -4.76 -1.19 -15.31
N ARG A 49 -5.22 -2.17 -14.54
CA ARG A 49 -6.05 -1.88 -13.37
C ARG A 49 -5.22 -1.64 -12.11
N ASP A 50 -3.90 -1.86 -12.18
CA ASP A 50 -3.00 -1.55 -11.07
C ASP A 50 -2.95 -0.04 -10.85
N ARG A 51 -2.87 0.37 -9.58
CA ARG A 51 -2.86 1.79 -9.22
C ARG A 51 -1.90 2.07 -8.09
N ILE A 52 -1.44 3.32 -8.03
CA ILE A 52 -0.83 3.87 -6.83
C ILE A 52 -1.73 5.01 -6.37
N TYR A 53 -2.13 4.97 -5.09
CA TYR A 53 -2.79 6.07 -4.42
C TYR A 53 -1.75 6.86 -3.65
N VAL A 54 -1.88 8.18 -3.64
CA VAL A 54 -1.01 9.06 -2.86
C VAL A 54 -1.87 9.94 -1.95
N ALA A 55 -1.26 10.33 -0.82
CA ALA A 55 -1.81 11.37 0.04
C ALA A 55 -0.99 12.64 -0.18
N GLU A 56 -1.66 13.76 -0.40
CA GLU A 56 -1.02 15.02 -0.69
C GLU A 56 -1.44 16.10 0.29
N ASP A 57 -0.45 16.78 0.86
CA ASP A 57 -0.60 17.95 1.72
C ASP A 57 0.42 18.98 1.24
N GLY A 58 0.12 19.68 0.13
CA GLY A 58 1.07 20.55 -0.55
C GLY A 58 2.19 19.80 -1.26
N HIS A 59 2.46 18.57 -0.86
CA HIS A 59 3.40 17.64 -1.48
C HIS A 59 2.95 16.21 -1.12
N VAL A 60 3.49 15.21 -1.82
CA VAL A 60 3.13 13.82 -1.56
C VAL A 60 3.83 13.35 -0.28
N VAL A 61 3.04 12.86 0.68
CA VAL A 61 3.52 12.45 2.02
C VAL A 61 3.33 10.97 2.29
N ALA A 62 2.62 10.26 1.40
CA ALA A 62 2.36 8.83 1.57
C ALA A 62 1.94 8.22 0.25
N PHE A 63 2.13 6.90 0.10
CA PHE A 63 1.61 6.17 -1.05
C PHE A 63 1.25 4.75 -0.68
N LEU A 64 0.40 4.16 -1.52
CA LEU A 64 0.00 2.75 -1.43
C LEU A 64 -0.15 2.20 -2.85
N SER A 65 0.60 1.14 -3.17
CA SER A 65 0.47 0.48 -4.46
C SER A 65 -0.53 -0.68 -4.38
N VAL A 66 -1.39 -0.76 -5.38
CA VAL A 66 -2.49 -1.73 -5.47
C VAL A 66 -2.32 -2.54 -6.75
N GLU A 67 -2.17 -3.85 -6.61
CA GLU A 67 -2.07 -4.80 -7.72
C GLU A 67 -3.37 -5.55 -7.87
N VAL A 68 -3.85 -5.67 -9.10
CA VAL A 68 -5.10 -6.37 -9.39
C VAL A 68 -4.80 -7.76 -9.91
N HIS A 69 -5.40 -8.77 -9.30
CA HIS A 69 -5.23 -10.18 -9.64
C HIS A 69 -6.57 -10.85 -9.86
N HIS A 70 -6.57 -11.93 -10.65
CA HIS A 70 -7.79 -12.66 -11.01
C HIS A 70 -7.78 -14.13 -10.59
N ASP A 71 -6.66 -14.66 -10.12
CA ASP A 71 -6.50 -16.05 -9.73
C ASP A 71 -6.15 -16.17 -8.25
N PRO A 72 -6.75 -17.09 -7.52
CA PRO A 72 -7.84 -17.99 -7.87
C PRO A 72 -9.20 -17.29 -7.96
N VAL A 73 -9.33 -16.10 -7.36
CA VAL A 73 -10.52 -15.24 -7.45
C VAL A 73 -10.05 -13.81 -7.69
N ASN A 74 -10.96 -12.96 -8.14
CA ASN A 74 -10.65 -11.53 -8.26
C ASN A 74 -10.30 -10.95 -6.90
N HIS A 75 -9.11 -10.40 -6.77
CA HIS A 75 -8.64 -9.78 -5.54
C HIS A 75 -7.63 -8.69 -5.84
N VAL A 76 -7.37 -7.83 -4.87
CA VAL A 76 -6.28 -6.86 -4.96
C VAL A 76 -5.24 -7.16 -3.89
N TYR A 77 -3.98 -6.91 -4.23
CA TYR A 77 -2.85 -7.08 -3.33
C TYR A 77 -2.27 -5.70 -3.05
N LEU A 78 -2.18 -5.36 -1.76
CA LEU A 78 -1.55 -4.11 -1.32
C LEU A 78 -0.05 -4.40 -1.15
N ASN A 79 0.77 -3.85 -2.04
CA ASN A 79 2.18 -4.20 -2.10
C ASN A 79 3.04 -3.24 -1.27
N ASP A 80 3.28 -2.03 -1.77
CA ASP A 80 4.13 -1.07 -1.08
C ASP A 80 3.28 0.02 -0.44
N PHE A 81 3.54 0.29 0.83
CA PHE A 81 2.74 1.21 1.62
C PHE A 81 3.67 1.98 2.54
N SER A 82 3.73 3.29 2.37
CA SER A 82 4.61 4.14 3.17
C SER A 82 3.95 5.47 3.51
N VAL A 83 4.10 5.89 4.75
CA VAL A 83 3.72 7.23 5.22
C VAL A 83 4.99 7.85 5.80
N THR A 84 5.36 9.05 5.32
CA THR A 84 6.56 9.71 5.84
C THR A 84 6.42 10.00 7.34
N ALA A 85 7.55 10.01 8.05
CA ALA A 85 7.58 10.00 9.51
C ALA A 85 6.70 11.06 10.17
N ASP A 86 6.76 12.30 9.68
CA ASP A 86 6.03 13.43 10.31
C ASP A 86 4.51 13.34 10.12
N TYR A 87 4.05 12.46 9.25
CA TYR A 87 2.62 12.29 8.93
C TYR A 87 2.03 10.98 9.45
N ARG A 88 2.79 10.21 10.23
CA ARG A 88 2.30 8.96 10.83
C ARG A 88 1.35 9.25 11.99
N ASN A 89 0.49 8.28 12.28
CA ASN A 89 -0.50 8.33 13.37
C ASN A 89 -1.52 9.47 13.21
N LYS A 90 -1.83 9.86 11.97
CA LYS A 90 -2.76 10.94 11.65
C LYS A 90 -3.93 10.48 10.77
N GLY A 91 -4.10 9.15 10.63
CA GLY A 91 -5.21 8.57 9.87
C GLY A 91 -4.98 8.47 8.36
N ILE A 92 -3.82 8.89 7.85
CA ILE A 92 -3.52 8.86 6.42
C ILE A 92 -3.47 7.43 5.90
N GLY A 93 -2.81 6.52 6.64
CA GLY A 93 -2.74 5.11 6.26
C GLY A 93 -4.12 4.48 6.12
N SER A 94 -5.00 4.74 7.09
CA SER A 94 -6.38 4.24 7.03
C SER A 94 -7.13 4.80 5.82
N ALA A 95 -6.93 6.07 5.49
CA ALA A 95 -7.57 6.70 4.33
C ALA A 95 -7.10 6.07 3.02
N LEU A 96 -5.79 5.78 2.90
CA LEU A 96 -5.24 5.10 1.72
C LEU A 96 -5.81 3.69 1.57
N ILE A 97 -5.88 2.92 2.65
CA ILE A 97 -6.44 1.57 2.62
C ILE A 97 -7.92 1.62 2.22
N ARG A 98 -8.70 2.56 2.75
CA ARG A 98 -10.11 2.71 2.37
C ARG A 98 -10.26 3.04 0.88
N ALA A 99 -9.37 3.87 0.32
CA ALA A 99 -9.38 4.15 -1.12
C ALA A 99 -9.15 2.88 -1.93
N ALA A 100 -8.19 2.04 -1.51
CA ALA A 100 -7.91 0.76 -2.17
C ALA A 100 -9.11 -0.19 -2.06
N GLU A 101 -9.75 -0.26 -0.90
CA GLU A 101 -10.93 -1.11 -0.68
C GLU A 101 -12.12 -0.67 -1.52
N THR A 102 -12.33 0.64 -1.62
CA THR A 102 -13.38 1.20 -2.47
C THR A 102 -13.14 0.84 -3.92
N TYR A 103 -11.91 1.00 -4.38
CA TYR A 103 -11.53 0.61 -5.74
C TYR A 103 -11.74 -0.89 -5.98
N ALA A 104 -11.32 -1.73 -5.04
CA ALA A 104 -11.53 -3.17 -5.12
C ALA A 104 -13.01 -3.51 -5.34
N GLY A 105 -13.90 -2.89 -4.57
CA GLY A 105 -15.34 -3.08 -4.73
C GLY A 105 -15.84 -2.63 -6.10
N GLN A 106 -15.35 -1.49 -6.59
CA GLN A 106 -15.74 -0.94 -7.89
C GLN A 106 -15.38 -1.86 -9.06
N ILE A 107 -14.26 -2.57 -8.98
CA ILE A 107 -13.81 -3.47 -10.05
C ILE A 107 -14.22 -4.92 -9.83
N GLY A 108 -15.07 -5.20 -8.83
CA GLY A 108 -15.59 -6.54 -8.57
C GLY A 108 -14.61 -7.48 -7.90
N SER A 109 -13.59 -6.96 -7.22
CA SER A 109 -12.69 -7.78 -6.41
C SER A 109 -13.39 -8.25 -5.15
N ARG A 110 -13.15 -9.50 -4.76
CA ARG A 110 -13.79 -10.12 -3.60
C ARG A 110 -13.02 -9.96 -2.32
N ALA A 111 -11.74 -9.64 -2.42
CA ALA A 111 -10.86 -9.56 -1.25
C ALA A 111 -9.74 -8.58 -1.48
N VAL A 112 -9.24 -8.03 -0.37
CA VAL A 112 -7.99 -7.28 -0.30
C VAL A 112 -7.03 -8.09 0.54
N ILE A 113 -5.83 -8.34 0.03
CA ILE A 113 -4.79 -9.10 0.74
C ILE A 113 -3.50 -8.29 0.82
N LEU A 114 -2.70 -8.61 1.82
CA LEU A 114 -1.38 -8.01 2.00
C LEU A 114 -0.51 -8.92 2.86
N HIS A 115 0.79 -8.71 2.79
CA HIS A 115 1.74 -9.38 3.69
C HIS A 115 2.20 -8.42 4.79
N VAL A 116 2.41 -8.95 5.97
CA VAL A 116 3.00 -8.21 7.09
C VAL A 116 4.03 -9.09 7.78
N GLU A 117 5.20 -8.52 8.10
CA GLU A 117 6.22 -9.22 8.85
C GLU A 117 5.70 -9.56 10.25
N LYS A 118 5.95 -10.79 10.70
CA LYS A 118 5.50 -11.24 12.03
C LYS A 118 6.10 -10.40 13.15
N SER A 119 7.32 -9.87 12.94
CA SER A 119 8.00 -8.99 13.90
C SER A 119 7.40 -7.59 13.97
N ASN A 120 6.59 -7.20 12.99
CA ASN A 120 6.00 -5.87 12.94
C ASN A 120 4.65 -5.86 13.67
N THR A 121 4.69 -5.91 15.00
CA THR A 121 3.48 -6.03 15.83
C THR A 121 2.57 -4.81 15.74
N SER A 122 3.12 -3.61 15.56
CA SER A 122 2.30 -2.41 15.41
C SER A 122 1.52 -2.40 14.10
N ALA A 123 2.14 -2.87 13.00
CA ALA A 123 1.44 -3.02 11.73
C ALA A 123 0.34 -4.09 11.83
N MET A 124 0.63 -5.22 12.50
CA MET A 124 -0.37 -6.25 12.73
C MET A 124 -1.61 -5.68 13.42
N ARG A 125 -1.43 -4.92 14.50
CA ARG A 125 -2.54 -4.30 15.22
C ARG A 125 -3.32 -3.33 14.34
N PHE A 126 -2.59 -2.55 13.54
CA PHE A 126 -3.21 -1.60 12.61
C PHE A 126 -4.13 -2.33 11.62
N TYR A 127 -3.63 -3.40 10.99
CA TYR A 127 -4.43 -4.15 10.03
C TYR A 127 -5.60 -4.88 10.69
N GLU A 128 -5.40 -5.45 11.87
CA GLU A 128 -6.48 -6.11 12.61
C GLU A 128 -7.61 -5.12 12.95
N ARG A 129 -7.25 -3.91 13.39
CA ARG A 129 -8.24 -2.86 13.64
C ARG A 129 -8.96 -2.42 12.36
N SER A 130 -8.30 -2.56 11.22
CA SER A 130 -8.86 -2.21 9.91
C SER A 130 -9.74 -3.33 9.33
N GLY A 131 -9.90 -4.45 10.03
CA GLY A 131 -10.77 -5.54 9.61
C GLY A 131 -10.08 -6.69 8.90
N TYR A 132 -8.76 -6.73 8.93
CA TYR A 132 -7.98 -7.81 8.33
C TYR A 132 -7.74 -8.92 9.34
N SER A 133 -7.67 -10.16 8.85
CA SER A 133 -7.36 -11.33 9.67
C SER A 133 -6.30 -12.18 8.96
N ILE A 134 -5.62 -13.02 9.75
CA ILE A 134 -4.61 -13.92 9.21
C ILE A 134 -5.30 -14.94 8.31
N PHE A 135 -4.88 -15.00 7.05
CA PHE A 135 -5.36 -15.96 6.09
C PHE A 135 -4.40 -17.14 5.92
N ARG A 136 -3.08 -16.86 5.97
CA ARG A 136 -2.06 -17.89 5.75
C ARG A 136 -0.76 -17.48 6.43
N ASP A 137 -0.04 -18.47 6.94
CA ASP A 137 1.31 -18.30 7.48
C ASP A 137 2.32 -18.54 6.35
N ASP A 138 3.06 -17.51 5.97
CA ASP A 138 4.02 -17.56 4.88
C ASP A 138 5.48 -17.47 5.39
N GLY A 139 5.77 -18.06 6.55
CA GLY A 139 7.12 -18.09 7.10
C GLY A 139 7.40 -16.88 7.98
N ASN A 140 8.21 -15.94 7.52
CA ASN A 140 8.54 -14.74 8.29
C ASN A 140 7.41 -13.72 8.32
N ARG A 141 6.37 -13.90 7.52
CA ARG A 141 5.27 -12.98 7.42
C ARG A 141 3.94 -13.71 7.32
N PHE A 142 2.88 -13.01 7.68
CA PHE A 142 1.51 -13.48 7.49
C PHE A 142 0.92 -12.86 6.24
N LEU A 143 0.12 -13.63 5.52
CA LEU A 143 -0.80 -13.10 4.53
C LEU A 143 -2.10 -12.75 5.24
N LEU A 144 -2.48 -11.49 5.20
CA LEU A 144 -3.72 -10.99 5.78
C LEU A 144 -4.77 -10.79 4.71
N LYS A 145 -6.03 -10.92 5.09
CA LYS A 145 -7.14 -10.80 4.15
C LYS A 145 -8.32 -10.09 4.79
N ARG A 146 -8.98 -9.28 3.97
CA ARG A 146 -10.30 -8.74 4.27
C ARG A 146 -11.22 -9.03 3.09
N ASP A 147 -12.36 -9.65 3.35
CA ASP A 147 -13.38 -9.89 2.32
C ASP A 147 -14.12 -8.58 2.03
N ILE A 148 -14.39 -8.35 0.75
CA ILE A 148 -15.08 -7.17 0.26
C ILE A 148 -16.47 -7.58 -0.19
N SER A 149 -17.49 -6.91 0.35
CA SER A 149 -18.85 -7.08 -0.09
C SER A 149 -19.07 -6.32 -1.41
N ILE A 150 -19.66 -7.00 -2.36
CA ILE A 150 -19.96 -6.42 -3.67
C ILE A 150 -21.45 -6.17 -3.78
#